data_7092cd7184fc3a01048ac9cbec883537
#
_entry.id   7092cd7184fc3a01048ac9cbec883537
#
_cell.length_a   1.000
_cell.length_b   1.000
_cell.length_c   1.000
_cell.angle_alpha   90.00
_cell.angle_beta   90.00
_cell.angle_gamma   90.00
#
_symmetry.space_group_name_H-M   'P 1'
#
loop_
_entity.id
_entity.type
_entity.pdbx_description
1 polymer ?
#
loop_
_entity_poly.entity_id
_entity_poly.type
_entity_poly.pdbx_seq_one_letter_code
_entity_poly.pdbx_strand_id
1 'polypeptide(L)'
;MEIKPFLECTRDPKTGKIVELIRNINPQPKQMEFFNATTRYVAYGGARGGGKSWSVRGKALACCLAYRNFRCLIVRCTNAELQANHIEPLLKEVDAVLCESTKRSDMRNGKAICTFSKEDKALHFFNGSKIVFGYCDTDDDT
;
A
#
# COMPACT_ATOMS: atom_id res chain seq x y z
N MET A 1 16.48 13.71 -9.31
CA MET A 1 15.82 13.55 -7.99
C MET A 1 15.31 12.12 -7.86
N GLU A 2 15.91 11.37 -6.95
CA GLU A 2 15.48 9.98 -6.73
C GLU A 2 14.16 9.94 -6.00
N ILE A 3 13.23 9.15 -6.55
CA ILE A 3 11.96 8.90 -5.87
C ILE A 3 12.20 7.72 -4.92
N LYS A 4 12.14 7.99 -3.62
CA LYS A 4 12.29 6.94 -2.62
C LYS A 4 11.01 6.14 -2.47
N PRO A 5 11.09 4.82 -2.26
CA PRO A 5 9.91 4.03 -1.96
C PRO A 5 9.28 4.48 -0.64
N PHE A 6 8.00 4.20 -0.45
CA PHE A 6 7.29 4.58 0.79
C PHE A 6 7.95 3.98 2.02
N LEU A 7 8.41 2.75 1.92
CA LEU A 7 9.01 2.05 3.04
C LEU A 7 10.39 1.55 2.71
N GLU A 8 11.32 1.84 3.59
CA GLU A 8 12.65 1.26 3.60
C GLU A 8 12.90 0.70 4.99
N CYS A 9 13.93 -0.08 5.16
CA CYS A 9 14.26 -0.61 6.48
C CYS A 9 15.75 -0.84 6.63
N THR A 10 16.21 -0.86 7.87
CA THR A 10 17.52 -1.37 8.22
C THR A 10 17.33 -2.73 8.88
N ARG A 11 18.23 -3.66 8.58
CA ARG A 11 18.16 -5.04 9.08
C ARG A 11 19.37 -5.39 9.90
N ASP A 12 19.17 -6.28 10.87
CA ASP A 12 20.26 -6.89 11.61
C ASP A 12 21.01 -7.84 10.66
N PRO A 13 22.32 -7.64 10.44
CA PRO A 13 23.09 -8.51 9.54
C PRO A 13 23.17 -9.96 10.00
N LYS A 14 22.95 -10.24 11.28
CA LYS A 14 23.03 -11.61 11.81
C LYS A 14 21.71 -12.36 11.69
N THR A 15 20.59 -11.70 11.96
CA THR A 15 19.28 -12.36 12.02
C THR A 15 18.39 -12.05 10.82
N GLY A 16 18.67 -10.98 10.07
CA GLY A 16 17.84 -10.52 8.98
C GLY A 16 16.56 -9.82 9.43
N LYS A 17 16.37 -9.62 10.71
CA LYS A 17 15.19 -8.95 11.25
C LYS A 17 15.25 -7.46 10.99
N ILE A 18 14.08 -6.85 10.79
CA ILE A 18 13.95 -5.42 10.63
C ILE A 18 14.20 -4.73 11.98
N VAL A 19 15.22 -3.90 12.04
CA VAL A 19 15.57 -3.16 13.25
C VAL A 19 14.89 -1.80 13.26
N GLU A 20 14.83 -1.16 12.10
CA GLU A 20 14.23 0.16 11.95
C GLU A 20 13.44 0.21 10.65
N LEU A 21 12.23 0.74 10.72
CA LEU A 21 11.38 0.98 9.56
C LEU A 21 11.43 2.47 9.20
N ILE A 22 11.78 2.77 7.96
CA ILE A 22 11.91 4.12 7.46
C ILE A 22 10.71 4.43 6.58
N ARG A 23 9.97 5.48 6.93
CA ARG A 23 8.79 5.92 6.18
C ARG A 23 9.12 7.16 5.37
N ASN A 24 8.93 7.07 4.06
CA ASN A 24 9.22 8.16 3.13
C ASN A 24 7.93 8.76 2.51
N ILE A 25 6.83 8.75 3.25
CA ILE A 25 5.57 9.30 2.78
C ILE A 25 5.55 10.79 3.12
N ASN A 26 5.92 11.63 2.16
CA ASN A 26 6.01 13.07 2.32
C ASN A 26 5.05 13.77 1.37
N PRO A 27 3.77 13.93 1.74
CA PRO A 27 2.78 14.52 0.84
C PRO A 27 2.99 16.02 0.68
N GLN A 28 2.67 16.53 -0.52
CA GLN A 28 2.60 17.96 -0.79
C GLN A 28 1.36 18.55 -0.08
N PRO A 29 1.27 19.91 0.04
CA PRO A 29 0.16 20.52 0.81
C PRO A 29 -1.25 20.04 0.44
N LYS A 30 -1.57 19.93 -0.84
CA LYS A 30 -2.88 19.43 -1.26
C LYS A 30 -3.07 17.95 -0.94
N GLN A 31 -2.02 17.17 -1.06
CA GLN A 31 -2.04 15.77 -0.67
C GLN A 31 -2.22 15.61 0.83
N MET A 32 -1.62 16.53 1.61
CA MET A 32 -1.77 16.53 3.06
C MET A 32 -3.21 16.78 3.49
N GLU A 33 -3.93 17.63 2.78
CA GLU A 33 -5.36 17.85 3.03
C GLU A 33 -6.14 16.55 2.89
N PHE A 34 -5.85 15.77 1.83
CA PHE A 34 -6.48 14.47 1.64
C PHE A 34 -6.07 13.49 2.73
N PHE A 35 -4.79 13.46 3.10
CA PHE A 35 -4.29 12.55 4.15
C PHE A 35 -4.97 12.82 5.48
N ASN A 36 -5.24 14.09 5.80
CA ASN A 36 -5.85 14.49 7.06
C ASN A 36 -7.38 14.50 7.03
N ALA A 37 -7.99 14.24 5.89
CA ALA A 37 -9.43 14.24 5.77
C ALA A 37 -10.05 13.11 6.60
N THR A 38 -11.01 13.45 7.45
CA THR A 38 -11.69 12.49 8.33
C THR A 38 -13.17 12.35 8.01
N THR A 39 -13.67 13.11 7.04
CA THR A 39 -15.06 13.01 6.61
C THR A 39 -15.31 11.66 5.95
N ARG A 40 -16.57 11.18 6.05
CA ARG A 40 -16.95 9.89 5.51
C ARG A 40 -16.74 9.79 4.00
N TYR A 41 -17.00 10.88 3.28
CA TYR A 41 -16.82 10.95 1.83
C TYR A 41 -15.90 12.11 1.48
N VAL A 42 -14.90 11.83 0.66
CA VAL A 42 -13.95 12.84 0.19
C VAL A 42 -13.81 12.72 -1.31
N ALA A 43 -14.01 13.83 -2.03
CA ALA A 43 -13.74 13.91 -3.46
C ALA A 43 -12.40 14.62 -3.65
N TYR A 44 -11.47 13.95 -4.32
CA TYR A 44 -10.15 14.50 -4.62
C TYR A 44 -10.00 14.56 -6.14
N GLY A 45 -10.25 15.71 -6.71
CA GLY A 45 -10.12 15.94 -8.13
C GLY A 45 -8.81 16.61 -8.49
N GLY A 46 -8.55 16.70 -9.77
CA GLY A 46 -7.39 17.38 -10.29
C GLY A 46 -6.93 16.83 -11.62
N ALA A 47 -5.94 17.47 -12.23
CA ALA A 47 -5.39 17.09 -13.51
C ALA A 47 -4.57 15.79 -13.40
N ARG A 48 -4.37 15.13 -14.53
CA ARG A 48 -3.46 14.00 -14.64
C ARG A 48 -2.09 14.41 -14.15
N GLY A 49 -1.41 13.51 -13.43
CA GLY A 49 -0.08 13.77 -12.91
C GLY A 49 -0.07 14.56 -11.61
N GLY A 50 -1.22 14.84 -11.00
CA GLY A 50 -1.30 15.56 -9.74
C GLY A 50 -0.97 14.74 -8.50
N GLY A 51 -0.47 13.52 -8.66
CA GLY A 51 -0.11 12.68 -7.51
C GLY A 51 -1.27 12.05 -6.79
N LYS A 52 -2.45 11.98 -7.41
CA LYS A 52 -3.65 11.43 -6.77
C LYS A 52 -3.52 9.95 -6.45
N SER A 53 -3.05 9.17 -7.41
CA SER A 53 -2.85 7.72 -7.19
C SER A 53 -1.80 7.45 -6.12
N TRP A 54 -0.72 8.22 -6.13
CA TRP A 54 0.31 8.17 -5.09
C TRP A 54 -0.29 8.48 -3.72
N SER A 55 -1.13 9.51 -3.64
CA SER A 55 -1.78 9.92 -2.38
C SER A 55 -2.72 8.84 -1.84
N VAL A 56 -3.50 8.22 -2.73
CA VAL A 56 -4.41 7.13 -2.34
C VAL A 56 -3.62 5.96 -1.76
N ARG A 57 -2.58 5.54 -2.46
CA ARG A 57 -1.73 4.44 -1.98
C ARG A 57 -1.03 4.78 -0.67
N GLY A 58 -0.49 6.01 -0.58
CA GLY A 58 0.20 6.48 0.62
C GLY A 58 -0.71 6.52 1.84
N LYS A 59 -1.92 7.04 1.68
CA LYS A 59 -2.90 7.09 2.77
C LYS A 59 -3.33 5.68 3.20
N ALA A 60 -3.60 4.79 2.25
CA ALA A 60 -3.97 3.41 2.55
C ALA A 60 -2.86 2.71 3.34
N LEU A 61 -1.62 2.86 2.90
CA LEU A 61 -0.46 2.28 3.55
C LEU A 61 -0.27 2.83 4.96
N ALA A 62 -0.35 4.16 5.12
CA ALA A 62 -0.21 4.81 6.41
C ALA A 62 -1.27 4.33 7.40
N CYS A 63 -2.51 4.19 6.96
CA CYS A 63 -3.60 3.70 7.80
C CYS A 63 -3.39 2.23 8.19
N CYS A 64 -2.92 1.40 7.27
CA CYS A 64 -2.63 -0.01 7.56
C CYS A 64 -1.52 -0.16 8.59
N LEU A 65 -0.54 0.74 8.59
CA LEU A 65 0.55 0.71 9.56
C LEU A 65 0.13 1.30 10.91
N ALA A 66 -0.77 2.28 10.90
CA ALA A 66 -1.20 2.97 12.11
C ALA A 66 -2.28 2.22 12.89
N TYR A 67 -3.13 1.48 12.20
CA TYR A 67 -4.29 0.81 12.82
C TYR A 67 -4.24 -0.69 12.63
N ARG A 68 -4.53 -1.42 13.70
CA ARG A 68 -4.63 -2.88 13.64
C ARG A 68 -5.94 -3.29 12.95
N ASN A 69 -5.86 -4.30 12.10
CA ASN A 69 -7.01 -4.85 11.38
C ASN A 69 -7.73 -3.82 10.50
N PHE A 70 -7.01 -2.83 10.01
CA PHE A 70 -7.55 -1.84 9.09
C PHE A 70 -7.77 -2.48 7.72
N ARG A 71 -8.91 -2.21 7.12
CA ARG A 71 -9.26 -2.75 5.81
C ARG A 71 -9.49 -1.63 4.82
N CYS A 72 -8.83 -1.73 3.68
CA CYS A 72 -8.94 -0.75 2.61
C CYS A 72 -9.25 -1.47 1.30
N LEU A 73 -10.07 -0.86 0.48
CA LEU A 73 -10.38 -1.37 -0.86
C LEU A 73 -10.04 -0.31 -1.89
N ILE A 74 -9.20 -0.66 -2.85
CA ILE A 74 -8.85 0.21 -3.98
C ILE A 74 -9.48 -0.41 -5.24
N VAL A 75 -10.32 0.37 -5.92
CA VAL A 75 -11.08 -0.10 -7.08
C VAL A 75 -10.77 0.73 -8.32
N ARG A 76 -10.63 0.04 -9.44
CA ARG A 76 -10.50 0.66 -10.77
C ARG A 76 -11.49 0.02 -11.73
N CYS A 77 -11.65 0.63 -12.90
CA CYS A 77 -12.62 0.11 -13.89
C CYS A 77 -12.17 -1.21 -14.51
N THR A 78 -10.88 -1.37 -14.76
CA THR A 78 -10.36 -2.59 -15.39
C THR A 78 -9.21 -3.17 -14.58
N ASN A 79 -8.97 -4.47 -14.74
CA ASN A 79 -7.86 -5.14 -14.10
C ASN A 79 -6.51 -4.60 -14.62
N ALA A 80 -6.43 -4.24 -15.89
CA ALA A 80 -5.20 -3.69 -16.46
C ALA A 80 -4.82 -2.35 -15.80
N GLU A 81 -5.79 -1.45 -15.60
CA GLU A 81 -5.55 -0.19 -14.89
C GLU A 81 -5.18 -0.43 -13.44
N LEU A 82 -5.83 -1.38 -12.78
CA LEU A 82 -5.55 -1.72 -11.41
C LEU A 82 -4.10 -2.20 -11.25
N GLN A 83 -3.67 -3.12 -12.10
CA GLN A 83 -2.30 -3.64 -12.09
C GLN A 83 -1.28 -2.52 -12.34
N ALA A 84 -1.46 -1.75 -13.41
CA ALA A 84 -0.48 -0.76 -13.82
C ALA A 84 -0.41 0.45 -12.89
N ASN A 85 -1.53 0.88 -12.34
CA ASN A 85 -1.61 2.13 -11.60
C ASN A 85 -1.57 1.98 -10.07
N HIS A 86 -1.86 0.79 -9.56
CA HIS A 86 -1.93 0.59 -8.10
C HIS A 86 -1.14 -0.60 -7.60
N ILE A 87 -1.36 -1.79 -8.16
CA ILE A 87 -0.72 -3.00 -7.62
C ILE A 87 0.79 -2.97 -7.84
N GLU A 88 1.24 -2.84 -9.08
CA GLU A 88 2.67 -2.81 -9.37
C GLU A 88 3.41 -1.67 -8.68
N PRO A 89 2.89 -0.42 -8.75
CA PRO A 89 3.56 0.67 -8.03
C PRO A 89 3.61 0.45 -6.52
N LEU A 90 2.54 -0.05 -5.91
CA LEU A 90 2.53 -0.26 -4.47
C LEU A 90 3.51 -1.35 -4.04
N LEU A 91 3.63 -2.43 -4.80
CA LEU A 91 4.61 -3.48 -4.50
C LEU A 91 6.04 -2.97 -4.55
N LYS A 92 6.33 -2.05 -5.46
CA LYS A 92 7.65 -1.39 -5.51
C LYS A 92 7.88 -0.51 -4.28
N GLU A 93 6.83 0.17 -3.81
CA GLU A 93 6.91 1.06 -2.66
C GLU A 93 7.19 0.32 -1.35
N VAL A 94 6.85 -0.96 -1.28
CA VAL A 94 7.03 -1.76 -0.06
C VAL A 94 7.99 -2.93 -0.26
N ASP A 95 8.72 -2.95 -1.36
CA ASP A 95 9.58 -4.08 -1.74
C ASP A 95 10.57 -4.47 -0.63
N ALA A 96 11.14 -3.49 0.07
CA ALA A 96 12.14 -3.74 1.11
C ALA A 96 11.59 -4.55 2.30
N VAL A 97 10.28 -4.54 2.51
CA VAL A 97 9.63 -5.17 3.67
C VAL A 97 8.60 -6.23 3.25
N LEU A 98 8.55 -6.55 1.96
CA LEU A 98 7.61 -7.51 1.39
C LEU A 98 8.20 -8.92 1.44
N CYS A 99 7.40 -9.88 1.85
CA CYS A 99 7.77 -11.29 1.76
C CYS A 99 6.84 -12.04 0.80
N GLU A 100 7.28 -13.20 0.36
CA GLU A 100 6.45 -14.07 -0.47
C GLU A 100 5.25 -14.59 0.36
N SER A 101 4.12 -14.78 -0.30
CA SER A 101 2.90 -15.25 0.37
C SER A 101 3.08 -16.61 1.05
N THR A 102 3.99 -17.43 0.53
CA THR A 102 4.31 -18.73 1.11
C THR A 102 5.23 -18.63 2.34
N LYS A 103 5.86 -17.47 2.54
CA LYS A 103 6.80 -17.25 3.63
C LYS A 103 6.24 -16.30 4.69
N ARG A 104 4.97 -16.45 5.01
CA ARG A 104 4.30 -15.60 6.00
C ARG A 104 4.96 -15.65 7.39
N SER A 105 5.71 -16.70 7.68
CA SER A 105 6.49 -16.78 8.90
C SER A 105 7.49 -15.63 9.07
N ASP A 106 7.95 -15.04 7.96
CA ASP A 106 8.87 -13.91 8.01
C ASP A 106 8.24 -12.70 8.69
N MET A 107 6.91 -12.52 8.57
CA MET A 107 6.22 -11.45 9.30
C MET A 107 6.21 -11.71 10.80
N ARG A 108 6.02 -12.96 11.23
CA ARG A 108 6.04 -13.33 12.66
C ARG A 108 7.44 -13.15 13.25
N ASN A 109 8.45 -13.39 12.44
CA ASN A 109 9.85 -13.32 12.87
C ASN A 109 10.45 -11.91 12.77
N GLY A 110 9.67 -10.93 12.35
CA GLY A 110 10.14 -9.55 12.21
C GLY A 110 11.02 -9.30 11.00
N LYS A 111 11.04 -10.21 10.03
CA LYS A 111 11.84 -10.08 8.80
C LYS A 111 11.09 -9.35 7.69
N ALA A 112 9.77 -9.29 7.77
CA ALA A 112 8.92 -8.60 6.80
C ALA A 112 7.70 -8.05 7.51
N ILE A 113 7.03 -7.05 6.91
CA ILE A 113 5.82 -6.47 7.48
C ILE A 113 4.58 -6.73 6.65
N CYS A 114 4.73 -7.15 5.41
CA CYS A 114 3.59 -7.39 4.52
C CYS A 114 3.89 -8.50 3.52
N THR A 115 2.82 -9.05 2.96
CA THR A 115 2.89 -10.04 1.89
C THR A 115 1.73 -9.82 0.92
N PHE A 116 1.96 -10.08 -0.36
CA PHE A 116 0.93 -9.94 -1.39
C PHE A 116 0.40 -11.32 -1.79
N SER A 117 -0.94 -11.48 -1.74
CA SER A 117 -1.62 -12.67 -2.21
C SER A 117 -2.21 -12.41 -3.59
N LYS A 118 -1.76 -13.17 -4.59
CA LYS A 118 -2.28 -13.05 -5.95
C LYS A 118 -3.71 -13.59 -6.05
N GLU A 119 -4.04 -14.59 -5.27
CA GLU A 119 -5.39 -15.18 -5.26
C GLU A 119 -6.42 -14.20 -4.74
N ASP A 120 -6.11 -13.56 -3.62
CA ASP A 120 -7.00 -12.60 -2.98
C ASP A 120 -6.90 -11.20 -3.60
N LYS A 121 -5.87 -10.95 -4.38
CA LYS A 121 -5.50 -9.60 -4.85
C LYS A 121 -5.47 -8.64 -3.67
N ALA A 122 -4.71 -8.99 -2.65
CA ALA A 122 -4.64 -8.22 -1.42
C ALA A 122 -3.23 -8.19 -0.85
N LEU A 123 -2.86 -7.03 -0.30
CA LEU A 123 -1.63 -6.86 0.45
C LEU A 123 -1.98 -7.01 1.93
N HIS A 124 -1.44 -8.04 2.57
CA HIS A 124 -1.70 -8.35 3.97
C HIS A 124 -0.54 -7.89 4.84
N PHE A 125 -0.86 -7.28 5.97
CA PHE A 125 0.13 -6.72 6.90
C PHE A 125 0.22 -7.57 8.17
N PHE A 126 1.34 -7.43 8.86
CA PHE A 126 1.62 -8.19 10.08
C PHE A 126 0.60 -7.96 11.21
N ASN A 127 -0.06 -6.81 11.22
CA ASN A 127 -1.02 -6.43 12.25
C ASN A 127 -2.47 -6.77 11.90
N GLY A 128 -2.69 -7.57 10.88
CA GLY A 128 -4.02 -7.95 10.41
C GLY A 128 -4.66 -6.98 9.45
N SER A 129 -4.02 -5.85 9.17
CA SER A 129 -4.52 -4.89 8.18
C SER A 129 -4.34 -5.42 6.77
N LYS A 130 -5.18 -4.97 5.85
CA LYS A 130 -5.03 -5.36 4.45
C LYS A 130 -5.54 -4.30 3.49
N ILE A 131 -4.93 -4.26 2.30
CA ILE A 131 -5.40 -3.47 1.17
C ILE A 131 -5.85 -4.44 0.10
N VAL A 132 -7.15 -4.45 -0.20
CA VAL A 132 -7.73 -5.30 -1.23
C VAL A 132 -7.86 -4.50 -2.52
N PHE A 133 -7.52 -5.12 -3.63
CA PHE A 133 -7.63 -4.50 -4.94
C PHE A 133 -8.76 -5.16 -5.74
N GLY A 134 -9.66 -4.34 -6.27
CA GLY A 134 -10.79 -4.82 -7.04
C GLY A 134 -10.99 -4.01 -8.31
N TYR A 135 -11.71 -4.59 -9.25
CA TYR A 135 -12.11 -3.87 -10.45
C TYR A 135 -13.57 -4.18 -10.76
N CYS A 136 -14.24 -3.18 -11.32
CA CYS A 136 -15.63 -3.29 -11.77
C CYS A 136 -15.61 -3.32 -13.29
N ASP A 137 -15.43 -4.50 -13.81
CA ASP A 137 -15.53 -4.71 -15.24
C ASP A 137 -17.00 -4.59 -15.58
N THR A 138 -17.29 -3.68 -16.44
CA THR A 138 -18.59 -3.14 -16.64
C THR A 138 -19.72 -4.11 -16.98
N ASP A 139 -20.42 -4.19 -17.63
CA ASP A 139 -21.64 -4.70 -18.24
C ASP A 139 -21.95 -6.14 -17.95
N ASP A 140 -20.95 -6.97 -17.69
CA ASP A 140 -21.12 -8.41 -17.53
C ASP A 140 -21.07 -8.89 -16.09
N ASP A 141 -20.87 -7.97 -15.14
CA ASP A 141 -20.75 -8.33 -13.73
C ASP A 141 -22.05 -8.17 -12.95
N THR A 142 -23.10 -8.26 -13.63
CA THR A 142 -24.41 -8.26 -12.97
C THR A 142 -24.82 -9.67 -12.58
#